data_bc8fa63aceeb580a487abc6c28caf233
#
_entry.id   bc8fa63aceeb580a487abc6c28caf233
#
_cell.length_a   1.000
_cell.length_b   1.000
_cell.length_c   1.000
_cell.angle_alpha   90.00
_cell.angle_beta   90.00
_cell.angle_gamma   90.00
#
_symmetry.space_group_name_H-M   'P 1'
#
loop_
_entity.id
_entity.type
_entity.pdbx_description
1 polymer ?
#
loop_
_entity_poly.entity_id
_entity_poly.type
_entity_poly.pdbx_seq_one_letter_code
_entity_poly.pdbx_strand_id
1 'polypeptide(L)'
;LMAGLQAYNVPIAVNFTQASGAALTDLLVAKERGEMGALLGVDIIVTYPAWPRQWQKGADWLRFRAEGGMTREVISHFLFFTERVLGPLSLISAHTTYPDDPSLCETAVLARLESETGQAVSILATIGGAQPDRQEFTVKGTKSSRRVIDFHKDMISDSSDFIKVREPPKDPRAVSLK
;
A
#
# COMPACT_ATOMS: atom_id res chain seq x y z
N LEU A 1 20.29 4.36 11.00
CA LEU A 1 20.56 4.44 9.55
C LEU A 1 20.58 5.89 9.07
N MET A 2 19.50 6.68 9.24
CA MET A 2 19.42 8.07 8.75
C MET A 2 20.55 8.96 9.28
N ALA A 3 20.82 8.92 10.60
CA ALA A 3 21.91 9.71 11.20
C ALA A 3 23.29 9.35 10.62
N GLY A 4 23.53 8.08 10.32
CA GLY A 4 24.78 7.64 9.66
C GLY A 4 24.88 8.12 8.21
N LEU A 5 23.78 8.12 7.47
CA LEU A 5 23.76 8.57 6.07
C LEU A 5 23.91 10.09 5.93
N GLN A 6 23.33 10.85 6.85
CA GLN A 6 23.47 12.32 6.87
C GLN A 6 24.93 12.78 7.00
N ALA A 7 25.79 11.99 7.66
CA ALA A 7 27.20 12.30 7.81
C ALA A 7 27.98 12.30 6.49
N TYR A 8 27.47 11.67 5.45
CA TYR A 8 28.16 11.59 4.15
C TYR A 8 27.72 12.68 3.16
N ASN A 9 26.78 13.54 3.52
CA ASN A 9 26.27 14.64 2.67
C ASN A 9 25.95 14.22 1.21
N VAL A 10 25.36 13.03 1.05
CA VAL A 10 24.95 12.49 -0.26
C VAL A 10 23.43 12.51 -0.39
N PRO A 11 22.89 12.72 -1.61
CA PRO A 11 21.45 12.60 -1.84
C PRO A 11 20.95 11.20 -1.49
N ILE A 12 19.86 11.12 -0.74
CA ILE A 12 19.25 9.85 -0.32
C ILE A 12 17.82 9.85 -0.81
N ALA A 13 17.42 8.76 -1.46
CA ALA A 13 16.04 8.53 -1.87
C ALA A 13 15.57 7.14 -1.41
N VAL A 14 14.35 7.08 -0.88
CA VAL A 14 13.66 5.83 -0.59
C VAL A 14 12.76 5.48 -1.76
N ASN A 15 12.93 4.28 -2.32
CA ASN A 15 12.15 3.84 -3.46
C ASN A 15 10.84 3.18 -3.00
N PHE A 16 9.74 3.91 -3.06
CA PHE A 16 8.38 3.35 -2.95
C PHE A 16 7.86 3.01 -4.36
N THR A 17 8.22 1.85 -4.86
CA THR A 17 7.96 1.43 -6.25
C THR A 17 6.49 1.55 -6.67
N GLN A 18 5.55 1.27 -5.78
CA GLN A 18 4.11 1.40 -6.05
C GLN A 18 3.68 2.85 -6.28
N ALA A 19 4.36 3.80 -5.68
CA ALA A 19 4.03 5.23 -5.80
C ALA A 19 4.35 5.82 -7.17
N SER A 20 5.16 5.15 -7.99
CA SER A 20 5.45 5.51 -9.38
C SER A 20 4.71 4.62 -10.39
N GLY A 21 3.88 3.70 -9.92
CA GLY A 21 3.12 2.79 -10.78
C GLY A 21 1.97 3.46 -11.53
N ALA A 22 1.58 2.87 -12.67
CA ALA A 22 0.47 3.36 -13.49
C ALA A 22 -0.84 3.44 -12.69
N ALA A 23 -1.10 2.48 -11.80
CA ALA A 23 -2.33 2.45 -11.00
C ALA A 23 -2.49 3.68 -10.10
N LEU A 24 -1.41 4.19 -9.48
CA LEU A 24 -1.49 5.44 -8.72
C LEU A 24 -1.69 6.64 -9.66
N THR A 25 -0.98 6.69 -10.77
CA THR A 25 -1.12 7.78 -11.74
C THR A 25 -2.55 7.87 -12.25
N ASP A 26 -3.14 6.75 -12.65
CA ASP A 26 -4.52 6.67 -13.14
C ASP A 26 -5.53 7.08 -12.06
N LEU A 27 -5.31 6.66 -10.80
CA LEU A 27 -6.14 7.05 -9.67
C LEU A 27 -6.06 8.56 -9.40
N LEU A 28 -4.87 9.16 -9.41
CA LEU A 28 -4.70 10.61 -9.21
C LEU A 28 -5.37 11.40 -10.34
N VAL A 29 -5.23 10.97 -11.59
CA VAL A 29 -5.92 11.58 -12.73
C VAL A 29 -7.44 11.47 -12.58
N ALA A 30 -7.98 10.33 -12.19
CA ALA A 30 -9.40 10.15 -11.93
C ALA A 30 -9.92 11.06 -10.81
N LYS A 31 -9.14 11.22 -9.73
CA LYS A 31 -9.42 12.16 -8.65
C LYS A 31 -9.46 13.61 -9.17
N GLU A 32 -8.43 14.05 -9.88
CA GLU A 32 -8.34 15.42 -10.43
C GLU A 32 -9.47 15.74 -11.40
N ARG A 33 -9.93 14.77 -12.18
CA ARG A 33 -11.07 14.91 -13.10
C ARG A 33 -12.43 14.85 -12.40
N GLY A 34 -12.46 14.60 -11.09
CA GLY A 34 -13.71 14.46 -10.32
C GLY A 34 -14.53 13.22 -10.68
N GLU A 35 -13.91 12.23 -11.32
CA GLU A 35 -14.56 10.97 -11.72
C GLU A 35 -14.98 10.13 -10.51
N MET A 36 -14.29 10.29 -9.38
CA MET A 36 -14.58 9.59 -8.14
C MET A 36 -15.62 10.34 -7.24
N GLY A 37 -15.88 11.61 -7.52
CA GLY A 37 -16.66 12.45 -6.63
C GLY A 37 -15.89 12.84 -5.36
N ALA A 38 -16.60 13.03 -4.25
CA ALA A 38 -15.93 13.24 -2.96
C ALA A 38 -15.31 11.93 -2.45
N LEU A 39 -14.07 11.99 -1.97
CA LEU A 39 -13.42 10.83 -1.39
C LEU A 39 -13.92 10.59 0.04
N LEU A 40 -14.30 9.35 0.33
CA LEU A 40 -14.87 8.94 1.63
C LEU A 40 -13.84 8.27 2.53
N GLY A 41 -12.81 7.65 1.96
CA GLY A 41 -11.78 6.96 2.71
C GLY A 41 -11.05 5.90 1.91
N VAL A 42 -10.15 5.19 2.61
CA VAL A 42 -9.30 4.13 2.03
C VAL A 42 -9.36 2.88 2.89
N ASP A 43 -9.47 1.73 2.26
CA ASP A 43 -9.31 0.43 2.92
C ASP A 43 -8.06 -0.27 2.37
N ILE A 44 -7.20 -0.73 3.27
CA ILE A 44 -5.96 -1.45 2.97
C ILE A 44 -6.08 -2.85 3.58
N ILE A 45 -5.99 -3.88 2.75
CA ILE A 45 -6.01 -5.28 3.21
C ILE A 45 -4.76 -5.97 2.70
N VAL A 46 -3.97 -6.51 3.63
CA VAL A 46 -2.73 -7.24 3.32
C VAL A 46 -2.72 -8.55 4.09
N THR A 47 -2.73 -9.66 3.40
CA THR A 47 -2.62 -10.97 4.05
C THR A 47 -1.60 -11.85 3.34
N TYR A 48 -0.78 -12.57 4.12
CA TYR A 48 0.22 -13.51 3.63
C TYR A 48 0.13 -14.84 4.38
N PRO A 49 0.29 -15.98 3.70
CA PRO A 49 0.32 -17.29 4.36
C PRO A 49 1.53 -17.46 5.28
N ALA A 50 2.65 -16.78 4.96
CA ALA A 50 3.89 -16.83 5.71
C ALA A 50 4.69 -15.53 5.56
N TRP A 51 5.56 -15.25 6.53
CA TRP A 51 6.46 -14.13 6.50
C TRP A 51 7.88 -14.52 6.98
N PRO A 52 8.97 -14.14 6.33
CA PRO A 52 9.00 -13.49 5.01
C PRO A 52 8.33 -14.33 3.92
N ARG A 53 7.90 -13.67 2.83
CA ARG A 53 7.32 -14.37 1.67
C ARG A 53 8.33 -15.32 1.04
N GLN A 54 7.86 -16.36 0.35
CA GLN A 54 8.74 -17.42 -0.17
C GLN A 54 9.91 -16.90 -1.02
N TRP A 55 9.68 -15.88 -1.85
CA TRP A 55 10.72 -15.30 -2.70
C TRP A 55 11.70 -14.39 -1.93
N GLN A 56 11.39 -14.01 -0.69
CA GLN A 56 12.23 -13.20 0.20
C GLN A 56 13.12 -14.02 1.14
N LYS A 57 13.23 -15.33 0.96
CA LYS A 57 13.99 -16.23 1.86
C LYS A 57 15.45 -15.82 2.09
N GLY A 58 16.06 -15.11 1.13
CA GLY A 58 17.41 -14.55 1.28
C GLY A 58 17.51 -13.34 2.21
N ALA A 59 16.38 -12.75 2.61
CA ALA A 59 16.29 -11.58 3.48
C ALA A 59 15.71 -11.97 4.85
N ASP A 60 16.38 -12.87 5.58
CA ASP A 60 15.93 -13.41 6.87
C ASP A 60 15.67 -12.31 7.92
N TRP A 61 16.37 -11.17 7.81
CA TRP A 61 16.18 -10.02 8.67
C TRP A 61 14.74 -9.47 8.67
N LEU A 62 13.97 -9.74 7.61
CA LEU A 62 12.57 -9.31 7.51
C LEU A 62 11.66 -9.90 8.60
N ARG A 63 12.03 -11.05 9.18
CA ARG A 63 11.25 -11.67 10.26
C ARG A 63 11.47 -11.01 11.62
N PHE A 64 12.51 -10.20 11.77
CA PHE A 64 12.87 -9.62 13.07
C PHE A 64 12.22 -8.26 13.30
N ARG A 65 11.69 -8.08 14.52
CA ARG A 65 11.00 -6.86 14.95
C ARG A 65 11.89 -5.61 14.88
N ALA A 66 13.18 -5.75 15.15
CA ALA A 66 14.11 -4.63 15.18
C ALA A 66 14.30 -3.99 13.80
N GLU A 67 14.32 -4.77 12.74
CA GLU A 67 14.75 -4.34 11.40
C GLU A 67 13.68 -4.54 10.34
N GLY A 68 12.95 -5.66 10.38
CA GLY A 68 11.97 -6.08 9.39
C GLY A 68 10.52 -5.81 9.82
N GLY A 69 9.64 -6.71 9.39
CA GLY A 69 8.22 -6.70 9.64
C GLY A 69 7.39 -6.28 8.43
N MET A 70 6.19 -6.84 8.36
CA MET A 70 5.23 -6.56 7.30
C MET A 70 4.83 -5.08 7.25
N THR A 71 4.78 -4.42 8.41
CA THR A 71 4.43 -3.00 8.50
C THR A 71 5.46 -2.12 7.80
N ARG A 72 6.75 -2.38 8.02
CA ARG A 72 7.82 -1.61 7.39
C ARG A 72 8.00 -1.95 5.91
N GLU A 73 7.92 -3.24 5.58
CA GLU A 73 8.24 -3.73 4.23
C GLU A 73 7.08 -3.54 3.25
N VAL A 74 5.83 -3.66 3.71
CA VAL A 74 4.66 -3.65 2.82
C VAL A 74 3.71 -2.51 3.13
N ILE A 75 3.25 -2.37 4.38
CA ILE A 75 2.24 -1.37 4.74
C ILE A 75 2.75 0.04 4.52
N SER A 76 4.04 0.29 4.72
CA SER A 76 4.67 1.59 4.43
C SER A 76 4.45 2.05 3.00
N HIS A 77 4.47 1.15 2.02
CA HIS A 77 4.17 1.48 0.62
C HIS A 77 2.72 1.94 0.45
N PHE A 78 1.78 1.28 1.11
CA PHE A 78 0.37 1.68 1.06
C PHE A 78 0.12 2.98 1.81
N LEU A 79 0.80 3.24 2.91
CA LEU A 79 0.70 4.52 3.62
C LEU A 79 1.21 5.66 2.74
N PHE A 80 2.38 5.50 2.14
CA PHE A 80 2.91 6.48 1.20
C PHE A 80 1.97 6.72 0.00
N PHE A 81 1.37 5.64 -0.52
CA PHE A 81 0.38 5.71 -1.59
C PHE A 81 -0.87 6.47 -1.13
N THR A 82 -1.34 6.21 0.10
CA THR A 82 -2.51 6.88 0.68
C THR A 82 -2.27 8.38 0.87
N GLU A 83 -1.10 8.77 1.36
CA GLU A 83 -0.75 10.19 1.53
C GLU A 83 -0.69 10.95 0.19
N ARG A 84 -0.30 10.28 -0.90
CA ARG A 84 -0.37 10.87 -2.25
C ARG A 84 -1.82 11.12 -2.69
N VAL A 85 -2.76 10.33 -2.22
CA VAL A 85 -4.19 10.43 -2.56
C VAL A 85 -4.93 11.40 -1.65
N LEU A 86 -4.72 11.31 -0.32
CA LEU A 86 -5.51 12.02 0.69
C LEU A 86 -4.77 13.19 1.37
N GLY A 87 -3.45 13.29 1.21
CA GLY A 87 -2.61 14.18 2.01
C GLY A 87 -2.13 13.52 3.31
N PRO A 88 -1.55 14.31 4.24
CA PRO A 88 -1.00 13.81 5.50
C PRO A 88 -2.02 13.01 6.33
N LEU A 89 -1.53 11.98 7.02
CA LEU A 89 -2.32 11.07 7.82
C LEU A 89 -1.93 11.15 9.30
N SER A 90 -2.93 11.09 10.17
CA SER A 90 -2.77 10.95 11.62
C SER A 90 -3.22 9.58 12.08
N LEU A 91 -2.42 8.91 12.91
CA LEU A 91 -2.80 7.63 13.53
C LEU A 91 -3.81 7.88 14.65
N ILE A 92 -4.99 7.29 14.52
CA ILE A 92 -6.06 7.37 15.53
C ILE A 92 -5.95 6.20 16.52
N SER A 93 -5.77 4.98 16.01
CA SER A 93 -5.60 3.78 16.82
C SER A 93 -4.88 2.68 16.05
N ALA A 94 -4.14 1.84 16.78
CA ALA A 94 -3.57 0.63 16.23
C ALA A 94 -3.54 -0.48 17.26
N HIS A 95 -3.80 -1.69 16.81
CA HIS A 95 -3.61 -2.92 17.56
C HIS A 95 -2.71 -3.85 16.77
N THR A 96 -1.61 -4.26 17.39
CA THR A 96 -0.62 -5.16 16.77
C THR A 96 -0.51 -6.45 17.60
N THR A 97 -0.48 -7.58 16.90
CA THR A 97 -0.25 -8.89 17.51
C THR A 97 1.15 -9.36 17.17
N TYR A 98 1.85 -9.87 18.20
CA TYR A 98 3.20 -10.41 18.07
C TYR A 98 3.21 -11.87 18.50
N PRO A 99 4.14 -12.69 17.97
CA PRO A 99 4.36 -14.05 18.48
C PRO A 99 5.01 -14.02 19.88
N ASP A 100 5.09 -15.19 20.53
CA ASP A 100 5.69 -15.31 21.86
C ASP A 100 7.18 -14.95 21.88
N ASP A 101 7.90 -15.20 20.81
CA ASP A 101 9.29 -14.78 20.64
C ASP A 101 9.36 -13.26 20.43
N PRO A 102 9.88 -12.49 21.41
CA PRO A 102 9.92 -11.02 21.33
C PRO A 102 10.85 -10.47 20.26
N SER A 103 11.72 -11.30 19.68
CA SER A 103 12.61 -10.91 18.58
C SER A 103 11.88 -10.84 17.23
N LEU A 104 10.75 -11.52 17.11
CA LEU A 104 10.00 -11.62 15.85
C LEU A 104 9.07 -10.41 15.64
N CYS A 105 8.84 -10.12 14.37
CA CYS A 105 7.95 -9.04 13.95
C CYS A 105 6.47 -9.39 14.20
N GLU A 106 5.62 -8.41 13.96
CA GLU A 106 4.17 -8.54 14.10
C GLU A 106 3.59 -9.59 13.14
N THR A 107 2.54 -10.29 13.62
CA THR A 107 1.73 -11.23 12.83
C THR A 107 0.40 -10.65 12.42
N ALA A 108 -0.06 -9.60 13.08
CA ALA A 108 -1.27 -8.88 12.68
C ALA A 108 -1.18 -7.39 13.02
N VAL A 109 -1.83 -6.59 12.18
CA VAL A 109 -2.04 -5.15 12.40
C VAL A 109 -3.47 -4.81 12.04
N LEU A 110 -4.16 -4.19 12.99
CA LEU A 110 -5.45 -3.53 12.78
C LEU A 110 -5.27 -2.06 13.14
N ALA A 111 -5.44 -1.15 12.17
CA ALA A 111 -5.20 0.25 12.42
C ALA A 111 -6.26 1.15 11.76
N ARG A 112 -6.49 2.30 12.40
CA ARG A 112 -7.30 3.40 11.90
C ARG A 112 -6.45 4.66 11.85
N LEU A 113 -6.42 5.28 10.68
CA LEU A 113 -5.83 6.61 10.48
C LEU A 113 -6.90 7.55 9.90
N GLU A 114 -6.59 8.84 9.92
CA GLU A 114 -7.46 9.87 9.37
C GLU A 114 -6.62 10.92 8.65
N SER A 115 -7.12 11.39 7.51
CA SER A 115 -6.51 12.53 6.79
C SER A 115 -6.89 13.86 7.45
N GLU A 116 -6.19 14.94 7.14
CA GLU A 116 -6.50 16.29 7.63
C GLU A 116 -7.94 16.75 7.27
N THR A 117 -8.52 16.19 6.24
CA THR A 117 -9.87 16.51 5.76
C THR A 117 -10.92 15.47 6.20
N GLY A 118 -10.58 14.60 7.15
CA GLY A 118 -11.52 13.69 7.84
C GLY A 118 -11.78 12.36 7.13
N GLN A 119 -11.04 12.03 6.06
CA GLN A 119 -11.22 10.72 5.42
C GLN A 119 -10.57 9.62 6.25
N ALA A 120 -11.34 8.56 6.46
CA ALA A 120 -10.91 7.39 7.18
C ALA A 120 -9.96 6.50 6.37
N VAL A 121 -8.90 6.02 7.01
CA VAL A 121 -8.05 4.96 6.47
C VAL A 121 -8.07 3.77 7.39
N SER A 122 -8.49 2.62 6.89
CA SER A 122 -8.57 1.37 7.64
C SER A 122 -7.52 0.39 7.14
N ILE A 123 -6.77 -0.22 8.05
CA ILE A 123 -5.75 -1.22 7.73
C ILE A 123 -6.10 -2.52 8.42
N LEU A 124 -6.19 -3.59 7.66
CA LEU A 124 -6.23 -4.97 8.12
C LEU A 124 -5.06 -5.72 7.49
N ALA A 125 -4.12 -6.14 8.31
CA ALA A 125 -2.98 -6.90 7.84
C ALA A 125 -2.71 -8.11 8.73
N THR A 126 -2.52 -9.30 8.14
CA THR A 126 -2.31 -10.55 8.88
C THR A 126 -1.34 -11.48 8.18
N ILE A 127 -0.62 -12.27 8.97
CA ILE A 127 0.27 -13.34 8.52
C ILE A 127 -0.24 -14.67 9.07
N GLY A 128 -0.22 -15.69 8.24
CA GLY A 128 -0.62 -17.05 8.61
C GLY A 128 -1.89 -17.52 7.90
N GLY A 129 -2.17 -18.79 8.07
CA GLY A 129 -3.32 -19.47 7.45
C GLY A 129 -3.04 -20.02 6.04
N ALA A 130 -3.82 -21.00 5.63
CA ALA A 130 -3.75 -21.58 4.29
C ALA A 130 -4.55 -20.72 3.31
N GLN A 131 -3.97 -19.63 2.87
CA GLN A 131 -4.58 -18.64 1.98
C GLN A 131 -3.57 -18.12 0.97
N PRO A 132 -4.01 -17.60 -0.19
CA PRO A 132 -3.10 -16.90 -1.12
C PRO A 132 -2.65 -15.56 -0.53
N ASP A 133 -1.57 -15.00 -1.09
CA ASP A 133 -1.22 -13.60 -0.89
C ASP A 133 -2.40 -12.71 -1.31
N ARG A 134 -2.69 -11.70 -0.49
CA ARG A 134 -3.71 -10.69 -0.79
C ARG A 134 -3.19 -9.32 -0.47
N GLN A 135 -3.25 -8.43 -1.43
CA GLN A 135 -2.85 -7.04 -1.30
C GLN A 135 -3.90 -6.20 -2.03
N GLU A 136 -4.72 -5.51 -1.28
CA GLU A 136 -5.79 -4.68 -1.80
C GLU A 136 -5.72 -3.27 -1.20
N PHE A 137 -5.81 -2.29 -2.07
CA PHE A 137 -5.90 -0.88 -1.75
C PHE A 137 -7.14 -0.32 -2.42
N THR A 138 -8.14 0.07 -1.64
CA THR A 138 -9.41 0.58 -2.17
C THR A 138 -9.63 2.02 -1.74
N VAL A 139 -9.70 2.93 -2.69
CA VAL A 139 -10.12 4.32 -2.48
C VAL A 139 -11.60 4.42 -2.79
N LYS A 140 -12.38 4.85 -1.79
CA LYS A 140 -13.83 4.97 -1.88
C LYS A 140 -14.22 6.40 -2.25
N GLY A 141 -15.00 6.56 -3.30
CA GLY A 141 -15.57 7.83 -3.70
C GLY A 141 -17.09 7.76 -3.80
N THR A 142 -17.75 8.93 -3.84
CA THR A 142 -19.23 9.02 -3.91
C THR A 142 -19.80 8.68 -5.28
N LYS A 143 -19.01 8.78 -6.34
CA LYS A 143 -19.42 8.44 -7.72
C LYS A 143 -18.83 7.12 -8.20
N SER A 144 -17.56 6.90 -7.90
CA SER A 144 -16.89 5.64 -8.22
C SER A 144 -15.79 5.36 -7.21
N SER A 145 -15.43 4.10 -7.06
CA SER A 145 -14.31 3.64 -6.23
C SER A 145 -13.24 3.00 -7.09
N ARG A 146 -11.98 3.13 -6.68
CA ARG A 146 -10.84 2.49 -7.32
C ARG A 146 -10.22 1.48 -6.38
N ARG A 147 -9.88 0.32 -6.91
CA ARG A 147 -9.17 -0.74 -6.17
C ARG A 147 -7.92 -1.15 -6.93
N VAL A 148 -6.79 -1.14 -6.25
CA VAL A 148 -5.53 -1.70 -6.76
C VAL A 148 -5.29 -3.04 -6.06
N ILE A 149 -5.09 -4.09 -6.84
CA ILE A 149 -4.81 -5.45 -6.37
C ILE A 149 -3.41 -5.83 -6.83
N ASP A 150 -2.67 -6.54 -5.99
CA ASP A 150 -1.31 -7.00 -6.28
C ASP A 150 -0.39 -5.85 -6.77
N PHE A 151 -0.60 -4.66 -6.24
CA PHE A 151 0.13 -3.41 -6.54
C PHE A 151 0.00 -2.87 -7.98
N HIS A 152 -0.61 -3.58 -8.92
CA HIS A 152 -0.63 -3.17 -10.33
C HIS A 152 -1.95 -3.40 -11.07
N LYS A 153 -2.89 -4.14 -10.50
CA LYS A 153 -4.20 -4.37 -11.11
C LYS A 153 -5.17 -3.29 -10.65
N ASP A 154 -5.45 -2.32 -11.50
CA ASP A 154 -6.42 -1.27 -11.23
C ASP A 154 -7.83 -1.71 -11.62
N MET A 155 -8.80 -1.48 -10.74
CA MET A 155 -10.21 -1.84 -10.90
C MET A 155 -11.09 -0.66 -10.51
N ILE A 156 -12.22 -0.51 -11.19
CA ILE A 156 -13.22 0.53 -10.94
C ILE A 156 -14.57 -0.09 -10.60
N SER A 157 -15.31 0.55 -9.70
CA SER A 157 -16.71 0.26 -9.42
C SER A 157 -17.52 1.54 -9.31
N ASP A 158 -18.76 1.52 -9.80
CA ASP A 158 -19.78 2.55 -9.70
C ASP A 158 -20.97 2.14 -8.81
N SER A 159 -20.73 1.35 -7.79
CA SER A 159 -21.68 0.70 -6.87
C SER A 159 -22.13 -0.70 -7.31
N SER A 160 -21.56 -1.23 -8.38
CA SER A 160 -21.68 -2.62 -8.79
C SER A 160 -20.40 -3.42 -8.45
N ASP A 161 -20.09 -4.44 -9.21
CA ASP A 161 -18.84 -5.19 -9.07
C ASP A 161 -17.62 -4.36 -9.48
N PHE A 162 -16.47 -4.67 -8.89
CA PHE A 162 -15.21 -4.14 -9.36
C PHE A 162 -14.82 -4.78 -10.69
N ILE A 163 -14.71 -3.95 -11.72
CA ILE A 163 -14.25 -4.36 -13.05
C ILE A 163 -12.84 -3.85 -13.32
N LYS A 164 -12.04 -4.61 -14.06
CA LYS A 164 -10.68 -4.20 -14.45
C LYS A 164 -10.74 -2.95 -15.32
N VAL A 165 -9.97 -1.93 -14.97
CA VAL A 165 -9.75 -0.78 -15.85
C VAL A 165 -9.05 -1.28 -17.12
N ARG A 166 -9.55 -0.93 -18.29
CA ARG A 166 -8.87 -1.27 -19.54
C ARG A 166 -7.52 -0.60 -19.54
N GLU A 167 -6.47 -1.38 -19.74
CA GLU A 167 -5.15 -0.81 -20.00
C GLU A 167 -5.31 0.15 -21.20
N PRO A 168 -4.83 1.41 -21.10
CA PRO A 168 -4.75 2.25 -22.28
C PRO A 168 -3.92 1.51 -23.34
N PRO A 169 -4.23 1.68 -24.62
CA PRO A 169 -3.44 1.03 -25.68
C PRO A 169 -1.98 1.39 -25.43
N LYS A 170 -1.11 0.38 -25.30
CA LYS A 170 0.33 0.57 -25.09
C LYS A 170 0.80 1.49 -26.21
N ASP A 171 1.31 2.68 -25.86
CA ASP A 171 1.88 3.59 -26.85
C ASP A 171 2.97 2.81 -27.61
N PRO A 172 2.83 2.61 -28.93
CA PRO A 172 3.82 1.87 -29.72
C PRO A 172 5.24 2.44 -29.58
N ARG A 173 5.35 3.71 -29.16
CA ARG A 173 6.62 4.42 -28.93
C ARG A 173 7.27 4.06 -27.59
N ALA A 174 6.53 3.53 -26.61
CA ALA A 174 7.07 3.10 -25.32
C ALA A 174 7.90 1.79 -25.40
N VAL A 175 7.84 1.07 -26.51
CA VAL A 175 8.56 -0.20 -26.73
C VAL A 175 10.00 0.03 -27.22
N SER A 176 10.40 1.26 -27.52
CA SER A 176 11.70 1.59 -28.15
C SER A 176 12.82 2.00 -27.18
N LEU A 177 12.65 1.84 -25.88
CA LEU A 177 13.69 2.11 -24.87
C LEU A 177 14.09 0.84 -24.13
N LYS A 178 14.59 -0.15 -24.87
CA LYS A 178 15.38 -1.26 -24.34
C LYS A 178 16.80 -1.16 -24.85
#